data_74812b91e4e5e742016b62fe902ba0d8
#
_entry.id   74812b91e4e5e742016b62fe902ba0d8
#
_cell.length_a   1.000
_cell.length_b   1.000
_cell.length_c   1.000
_cell.angle_alpha   90.00
_cell.angle_beta   90.00
_cell.angle_gamma   90.00
#
_symmetry.space_group_name_H-M   'P 1'
#
loop_
_entity.id
_entity.type
_entity.pdbx_description
1 polymer ?
#
loop_
_entity_poly.entity_id
_entity_poly.type
_entity_poly.pdbx_seq_one_letter_code
_entity_poly.pdbx_strand_id
1 'polypeptide(L)'
;MLLLSTSGGWSRILYHGTKTGYVSSQYLSGYYSPVALSVPNFKPNDSRWAEKTVGTSGKPFSQIGCATTAVAMIESVRQGKTIYPDAMSRQLRYTPSGDLYWPSHYTASADPNGYLERIYQKLTQGKPVLLGMKNAHGSQHWVVVTGFNGGGTLTAEGFTIHDPGTYSRTNLRQFQNVYPTFYKFFTY
;
A
#
# COMPACT_ATOMS: atom_id res chain seq x y z
N MET A 1 20.35 13.16 -23.62
CA MET A 1 20.69 12.59 -22.30
C MET A 1 19.88 11.32 -22.15
N LEU A 2 20.50 10.20 -21.77
CA LEU A 2 19.85 8.90 -21.52
C LEU A 2 20.02 8.54 -20.05
N LEU A 3 18.95 8.18 -19.37
CA LEU A 3 18.98 7.65 -18.01
C LEU A 3 19.44 6.17 -18.06
N LEU A 4 20.50 5.84 -17.30
CA LEU A 4 21.07 4.49 -17.25
C LEU A 4 20.63 3.72 -16.01
N SER A 5 20.61 4.36 -14.85
CA SER A 5 20.20 3.76 -13.58
C SER A 5 19.89 4.85 -12.55
N THR A 6 19.19 4.47 -11.47
CA THR A 6 18.87 5.36 -10.36
C THR A 6 19.11 4.64 -9.04
N SER A 7 19.74 5.29 -8.07
CA SER A 7 19.97 4.76 -6.73
C SER A 7 20.17 5.91 -5.74
N GLY A 8 19.57 5.82 -4.54
CA GLY A 8 19.77 6.78 -3.44
C GLY A 8 19.50 8.25 -3.78
N GLY A 9 18.51 8.53 -4.66
CA GLY A 9 18.20 9.90 -5.09
C GLY A 9 19.13 10.46 -6.19
N TRP A 10 20.08 9.65 -6.68
CA TRP A 10 20.98 9.99 -7.77
C TRP A 10 20.68 9.16 -9.02
N SER A 11 20.73 9.80 -10.16
CA SER A 11 20.57 9.19 -11.48
C SER A 11 21.90 9.19 -12.23
N ARG A 12 22.31 8.00 -12.68
CA ARG A 12 23.43 7.84 -13.61
C ARG A 12 22.89 8.10 -15.02
N ILE A 13 23.50 9.01 -15.72
CA ILE A 13 23.10 9.46 -17.05
C ILE A 13 24.24 9.28 -18.06
N LEU A 14 23.86 9.02 -19.32
CA LEU A 14 24.74 9.14 -20.48
C LEU A 14 24.45 10.47 -21.15
N TYR A 15 25.48 11.30 -21.34
CA TYR A 15 25.38 12.59 -22.00
C TYR A 15 26.47 12.75 -23.05
N HIS A 16 26.20 13.59 -24.04
CA HIS A 16 27.07 13.74 -25.21
C HIS A 16 27.47 12.42 -25.90
N GLY A 17 26.59 11.42 -25.87
CA GLY A 17 26.73 10.13 -26.53
C GLY A 17 27.68 9.13 -25.89
N THR A 18 28.71 9.57 -25.15
CA THR A 18 29.76 8.68 -24.63
C THR A 18 30.12 8.91 -23.16
N LYS A 19 29.79 10.09 -22.61
CA LYS A 19 30.15 10.42 -21.23
C LYS A 19 29.09 9.98 -20.25
N THR A 20 29.50 9.39 -19.13
CA THR A 20 28.61 9.09 -18.02
C THR A 20 28.86 10.02 -16.84
N GLY A 21 27.80 10.35 -16.13
CA GLY A 21 27.87 11.17 -14.93
C GLY A 21 26.68 10.90 -14.03
N TYR A 22 26.67 11.57 -12.88
CA TYR A 22 25.57 11.50 -11.92
C TYR A 22 24.91 12.87 -11.80
N VAL A 23 23.57 12.86 -11.71
CA VAL A 23 22.77 14.06 -11.45
C VAL A 23 21.74 13.72 -10.36
N SER A 24 21.42 14.67 -9.50
CA SER A 24 20.33 14.46 -8.56
C SER A 24 19.03 14.23 -9.33
N SER A 25 18.37 13.11 -9.01
CA SER A 25 17.17 12.65 -9.72
C SER A 25 16.02 13.67 -9.68
N GLN A 26 15.96 14.52 -8.67
CA GLN A 26 14.96 15.58 -8.54
C GLN A 26 15.01 16.66 -9.65
N TYR A 27 16.15 16.79 -10.31
CA TYR A 27 16.33 17.75 -11.41
C TYR A 27 16.05 17.16 -12.80
N LEU A 28 15.70 15.87 -12.87
CA LEU A 28 15.28 15.25 -14.12
C LEU A 28 13.77 15.45 -14.31
N SER A 29 13.37 16.11 -15.38
CA SER A 29 11.95 16.23 -15.73
C SER A 29 11.33 14.83 -15.91
N GLY A 30 10.17 14.60 -15.31
CA GLY A 30 9.50 13.30 -15.34
C GLY A 30 10.06 12.27 -14.36
N TYR A 31 10.91 12.65 -13.39
CA TYR A 31 11.40 11.77 -12.35
C TYR A 31 10.48 11.82 -11.11
N TYR A 32 10.05 10.65 -10.70
CA TYR A 32 9.32 10.46 -9.44
C TYR A 32 10.31 10.14 -8.31
N SER A 33 10.41 11.01 -7.33
CA SER A 33 11.31 10.82 -6.18
C SER A 33 10.91 9.60 -5.35
N PRO A 34 11.87 8.90 -4.74
CA PRO A 34 11.54 7.81 -3.83
C PRO A 34 10.78 8.32 -2.60
N VAL A 35 9.83 7.52 -2.13
CA VAL A 35 9.07 7.75 -0.90
C VAL A 35 9.07 6.45 -0.09
N ALA A 36 9.40 6.54 1.20
CA ALA A 36 9.32 5.41 2.12
C ALA A 36 8.67 5.88 3.42
N LEU A 37 7.44 5.43 3.68
CA LEU A 37 6.70 5.77 4.88
C LEU A 37 6.94 4.72 5.96
N SER A 38 7.11 5.17 7.20
CA SER A 38 7.18 4.30 8.37
C SER A 38 5.78 3.80 8.73
N VAL A 39 5.40 2.66 8.17
CA VAL A 39 4.10 2.00 8.39
C VAL A 39 4.34 0.68 9.12
N PRO A 40 3.62 0.36 10.21
CA PRO A 40 3.75 -0.96 10.83
C PRO A 40 3.32 -2.07 9.86
N ASN A 41 3.91 -3.27 10.00
CA ASN A 41 3.58 -4.40 9.14
C ASN A 41 2.95 -5.53 9.96
N PHE A 42 1.64 -5.47 10.11
CA PHE A 42 0.87 -6.47 10.86
C PHE A 42 0.34 -7.60 9.98
N LYS A 43 0.15 -8.77 10.61
CA LYS A 43 -0.46 -9.94 9.97
C LYS A 43 -1.66 -10.42 10.80
N PRO A 44 -2.78 -10.82 10.17
CA PRO A 44 -3.94 -11.36 10.89
C PRO A 44 -3.63 -12.67 11.64
N ASN A 45 -2.60 -13.41 11.19
CA ASN A 45 -2.15 -14.68 11.80
C ASN A 45 -1.17 -14.50 12.97
N ASP A 46 -0.91 -13.28 13.43
CA ASP A 46 -0.06 -13.04 14.61
C ASP A 46 -0.75 -13.60 15.86
N SER A 47 -0.03 -14.41 16.64
CA SER A 47 -0.57 -15.14 17.81
C SER A 47 -1.23 -14.23 18.86
N ARG A 48 -0.88 -12.94 18.89
CA ARG A 48 -1.48 -11.96 19.80
C ARG A 48 -2.96 -11.70 19.54
N TRP A 49 -3.44 -11.92 18.31
CA TRP A 49 -4.83 -11.66 17.92
C TRP A 49 -5.43 -12.65 16.93
N ALA A 50 -4.66 -13.60 16.38
CA ALA A 50 -5.12 -14.51 15.32
C ALA A 50 -6.48 -15.18 15.64
N GLU A 51 -6.65 -15.63 16.87
CA GLU A 51 -7.86 -16.34 17.33
C GLU A 51 -8.94 -15.41 17.91
N LYS A 52 -8.66 -14.10 18.01
CA LYS A 52 -9.68 -13.13 18.46
C LYS A 52 -10.71 -12.90 17.36
N THR A 53 -11.95 -12.68 17.75
CA THR A 53 -13.06 -12.42 16.83
C THR A 53 -12.98 -11.04 16.21
N VAL A 54 -13.22 -10.96 14.90
CA VAL A 54 -13.35 -9.69 14.18
C VAL A 54 -14.77 -9.15 14.37
N GLY A 55 -14.89 -8.03 15.07
CA GLY A 55 -16.19 -7.43 15.40
C GLY A 55 -17.13 -8.42 16.09
N THR A 56 -18.35 -8.53 15.60
CA THR A 56 -19.41 -9.45 16.10
C THR A 56 -19.60 -10.67 15.21
N SER A 57 -18.70 -10.94 14.26
CA SER A 57 -18.87 -11.98 13.22
C SER A 57 -18.76 -13.42 13.71
N GLY A 58 -18.21 -13.64 14.91
CA GLY A 58 -17.86 -14.99 15.39
C GLY A 58 -16.66 -15.62 14.68
N LYS A 59 -16.05 -14.94 13.68
CA LYS A 59 -14.90 -15.44 12.91
C LYS A 59 -13.59 -14.80 13.39
N PRO A 60 -12.48 -15.57 13.47
CA PRO A 60 -11.20 -15.07 13.96
C PRO A 60 -10.47 -14.21 12.93
N PHE A 61 -9.49 -13.42 13.41
CA PHE A 61 -8.61 -12.62 12.55
C PHE A 61 -7.89 -13.47 11.50
N SER A 62 -7.44 -14.68 11.87
CA SER A 62 -6.78 -15.61 10.95
C SER A 62 -7.60 -15.93 9.70
N GLN A 63 -8.93 -15.83 9.76
CA GLN A 63 -9.82 -16.12 8.63
C GLN A 63 -10.24 -14.86 7.84
N ILE A 64 -10.62 -13.78 8.54
CA ILE A 64 -11.25 -12.63 7.88
C ILE A 64 -10.59 -11.29 8.23
N GLY A 65 -9.47 -11.29 8.95
CA GLY A 65 -8.86 -10.09 9.53
C GLY A 65 -8.08 -9.20 8.56
N CYS A 66 -7.94 -9.52 7.27
CA CYS A 66 -7.03 -8.79 6.37
C CYS A 66 -7.39 -7.29 6.24
N ALA A 67 -8.65 -6.95 6.03
CA ALA A 67 -9.08 -5.56 5.91
C ALA A 67 -8.88 -4.77 7.20
N THR A 68 -9.28 -5.33 8.35
CA THR A 68 -9.08 -4.73 9.67
C THR A 68 -7.59 -4.53 9.97
N THR A 69 -6.75 -5.51 9.63
CA THR A 69 -5.29 -5.43 9.79
C THR A 69 -4.69 -4.31 8.94
N ALA A 70 -5.12 -4.19 7.68
CA ALA A 70 -4.67 -3.10 6.81
C ALA A 70 -5.11 -1.71 7.31
N VAL A 71 -6.35 -1.59 7.81
CA VAL A 71 -6.83 -0.34 8.44
C VAL A 71 -6.03 -0.02 9.70
N ALA A 72 -5.70 -1.01 10.54
CA ALA A 72 -4.87 -0.80 11.73
C ALA A 72 -3.48 -0.22 11.39
N MET A 73 -2.87 -0.68 10.29
CA MET A 73 -1.59 -0.14 9.79
C MET A 73 -1.73 1.35 9.40
N ILE A 74 -2.77 1.70 8.63
CA ILE A 74 -3.03 3.08 8.19
C ILE A 74 -3.37 3.99 9.36
N GLU A 75 -4.26 3.54 10.25
CA GLU A 75 -4.66 4.31 11.43
C GLU A 75 -3.51 4.53 12.40
N SER A 76 -2.57 3.59 12.48
CA SER A 76 -1.35 3.79 13.26
C SER A 76 -0.54 4.99 12.76
N VAL A 77 -0.39 5.13 11.45
CA VAL A 77 0.29 6.29 10.85
C VAL A 77 -0.53 7.57 11.05
N ARG A 78 -1.84 7.52 10.72
CA ARG A 78 -2.72 8.69 10.81
C ARG A 78 -2.80 9.27 12.22
N GLN A 79 -2.79 8.42 13.25
CA GLN A 79 -2.91 8.84 14.65
C GLN A 79 -1.55 9.00 15.34
N GLY A 80 -0.42 8.73 14.66
CA GLY A 80 0.92 8.86 15.21
C GLY A 80 1.22 7.90 16.39
N LYS A 81 0.52 6.75 16.45
CA LYS A 81 0.68 5.75 17.51
C LYS A 81 0.40 4.35 17.00
N THR A 82 1.04 3.33 17.57
CA THR A 82 0.76 1.93 17.20
C THR A 82 -0.64 1.52 17.67
N ILE A 83 -1.48 1.09 16.71
CA ILE A 83 -2.81 0.55 16.97
C ILE A 83 -2.83 -0.88 16.44
N TYR A 84 -2.82 -1.86 17.33
CA TYR A 84 -2.86 -3.26 16.92
C TYR A 84 -4.21 -3.66 16.31
N PRO A 85 -4.25 -4.68 15.42
CA PRO A 85 -5.46 -5.09 14.73
C PRO A 85 -6.66 -5.38 15.65
N ASP A 86 -6.45 -6.04 16.77
CA ASP A 86 -7.51 -6.33 17.74
C ASP A 86 -8.04 -5.07 18.46
N ALA A 87 -7.15 -4.10 18.73
CA ALA A 87 -7.55 -2.79 19.25
C ALA A 87 -8.32 -1.97 18.22
N MET A 88 -7.90 -2.05 16.94
CA MET A 88 -8.58 -1.40 15.83
C MET A 88 -9.98 -2.00 15.61
N SER A 89 -10.12 -3.32 15.69
CA SER A 89 -11.41 -4.00 15.54
C SER A 89 -12.47 -3.50 16.53
N ARG A 90 -12.08 -3.13 17.73
CA ARG A 90 -13.02 -2.55 18.73
C ARG A 90 -13.48 -1.13 18.40
N GLN A 91 -12.80 -0.44 17.49
CA GLN A 91 -13.14 0.93 17.06
C GLN A 91 -13.95 0.95 15.76
N LEU A 92 -13.99 -0.17 15.04
CA LEU A 92 -14.65 -0.30 13.75
C LEU A 92 -16.03 -0.94 13.89
N ARG A 93 -16.87 -0.73 12.88
CA ARG A 93 -18.20 -1.38 12.79
C ARG A 93 -18.16 -2.43 11.70
N TYR A 94 -18.91 -3.52 11.90
CA TYR A 94 -18.96 -4.66 10.99
C TYR A 94 -20.41 -5.08 10.73
N THR A 95 -20.62 -5.70 9.57
CA THR A 95 -21.82 -6.47 9.30
C THR A 95 -21.81 -7.76 10.16
N PRO A 96 -22.94 -8.47 10.29
CA PRO A 96 -22.97 -9.78 10.95
C PRO A 96 -22.04 -10.82 10.30
N SER A 97 -21.75 -10.69 8.99
CA SER A 97 -20.81 -11.56 8.26
C SER A 97 -19.34 -11.21 8.51
N GLY A 98 -19.05 -10.05 9.12
CA GLY A 98 -17.71 -9.55 9.39
C GLY A 98 -17.15 -8.62 8.32
N ASP A 99 -17.98 -8.16 7.38
CA ASP A 99 -17.57 -7.15 6.42
C ASP A 99 -17.43 -5.79 7.11
N LEU A 100 -16.36 -5.08 6.79
CA LEU A 100 -16.03 -3.81 7.41
C LEU A 100 -16.89 -2.66 6.84
N TYR A 101 -17.54 -1.89 7.70
CA TYR A 101 -18.00 -0.54 7.36
C TYR A 101 -16.81 0.41 7.39
N TRP A 102 -16.44 0.93 6.23
CA TRP A 102 -15.28 1.81 6.10
C TRP A 102 -15.42 3.06 6.96
N PRO A 103 -14.35 3.52 7.61
CA PRO A 103 -14.38 4.75 8.40
C PRO A 103 -14.87 5.94 7.57
N SER A 104 -15.70 6.80 8.15
CA SER A 104 -16.30 7.95 7.44
C SER A 104 -15.30 8.99 6.93
N HIS A 105 -14.10 9.03 7.53
CA HIS A 105 -13.02 9.91 7.09
C HIS A 105 -12.19 9.32 5.93
N TYR A 106 -12.50 8.10 5.47
CA TYR A 106 -11.87 7.51 4.29
C TYR A 106 -12.64 7.89 3.03
N THR A 107 -11.91 8.39 2.04
CA THR A 107 -12.45 8.70 0.70
C THR A 107 -12.09 7.56 -0.25
N ALA A 108 -13.11 6.93 -0.84
CA ALA A 108 -12.94 5.87 -1.81
C ALA A 108 -12.74 6.42 -3.23
N SER A 109 -11.88 5.79 -4.01
CA SER A 109 -11.77 6.00 -5.46
C SER A 109 -11.82 4.64 -6.17
N ALA A 110 -12.81 4.45 -7.04
CA ALA A 110 -13.00 3.23 -7.84
C ALA A 110 -12.58 3.41 -9.31
N ASP A 111 -12.09 4.58 -9.69
CA ASP A 111 -11.57 4.82 -11.04
C ASP A 111 -10.18 4.19 -11.22
N PRO A 112 -9.99 3.25 -12.15
CA PRO A 112 -8.71 2.62 -12.41
C PRO A 112 -7.73 3.52 -13.18
N ASN A 113 -8.22 4.58 -13.84
CA ASN A 113 -7.36 5.42 -14.69
C ASN A 113 -6.42 6.27 -13.84
N GLY A 114 -5.12 6.18 -14.08
CA GLY A 114 -4.10 6.96 -13.39
C GLY A 114 -4.05 6.72 -11.86
N TYR A 115 -4.51 5.58 -11.36
CA TYR A 115 -4.53 5.33 -9.92
C TYR A 115 -3.13 5.28 -9.30
N LEU A 116 -2.10 4.86 -10.04
CA LEU A 116 -0.72 4.87 -9.56
C LEU A 116 -0.24 6.30 -9.29
N GLU A 117 -0.57 7.25 -10.16
CA GLU A 117 -0.26 8.67 -9.98
C GLU A 117 -0.93 9.21 -8.71
N ARG A 118 -2.23 8.94 -8.54
CA ARG A 118 -2.99 9.40 -7.36
C ARG A 118 -2.47 8.78 -6.07
N ILE A 119 -2.05 7.51 -6.09
CA ILE A 119 -1.40 6.86 -4.95
C ILE A 119 -0.07 7.55 -4.66
N TYR A 120 0.78 7.76 -5.68
CA TYR A 120 2.06 8.43 -5.50
C TYR A 120 1.91 9.82 -4.86
N GLN A 121 0.93 10.61 -5.34
CA GLN A 121 0.63 11.92 -4.76
C GLN A 121 0.25 11.85 -3.27
N LYS A 122 -0.43 10.79 -2.82
CA LYS A 122 -0.73 10.60 -1.39
C LYS A 122 0.52 10.20 -0.60
N LEU A 123 1.35 9.33 -1.16
CA LEU A 123 2.61 8.95 -0.52
C LEU A 123 3.53 10.16 -0.32
N THR A 124 3.63 11.08 -1.30
CA THR A 124 4.43 12.32 -1.16
C THR A 124 3.88 13.27 -0.08
N GLN A 125 2.62 13.12 0.30
CA GLN A 125 2.00 13.84 1.42
C GLN A 125 2.18 13.13 2.77
N GLY A 126 2.95 12.03 2.82
CA GLY A 126 3.15 11.23 4.02
C GLY A 126 1.96 10.30 4.34
N LYS A 127 1.06 10.05 3.40
CA LYS A 127 -0.16 9.27 3.60
C LYS A 127 -0.06 7.92 2.90
N PRO A 128 0.01 6.80 3.64
CA PRO A 128 -0.13 5.47 3.06
C PRO A 128 -1.55 5.26 2.51
N VAL A 129 -1.67 4.40 1.52
CA VAL A 129 -2.93 4.18 0.79
C VAL A 129 -3.40 2.74 0.96
N LEU A 130 -4.67 2.57 1.30
CA LEU A 130 -5.32 1.26 1.34
C LEU A 130 -5.80 0.89 -0.06
N LEU A 131 -5.22 -0.15 -0.65
CA LEU A 131 -5.55 -0.60 -1.99
C LEU A 131 -6.22 -1.98 -1.96
N GLY A 132 -7.38 -2.07 -2.57
CA GLY A 132 -8.13 -3.31 -2.79
C GLY A 132 -8.09 -3.74 -4.24
N MET A 133 -7.80 -5.01 -4.46
CA MET A 133 -7.87 -5.66 -5.78
C MET A 133 -8.60 -6.98 -5.68
N LYS A 134 -9.01 -7.55 -6.82
CA LYS A 134 -9.75 -8.82 -6.91
C LYS A 134 -8.94 -9.86 -7.69
N ASN A 135 -9.02 -11.10 -7.25
CA ASN A 135 -8.49 -12.23 -8.02
C ASN A 135 -9.45 -12.64 -9.16
N ALA A 136 -9.07 -13.65 -9.94
CA ALA A 136 -9.86 -14.17 -11.05
C ALA A 136 -11.26 -14.71 -10.64
N HIS A 137 -11.42 -15.07 -9.36
CA HIS A 137 -12.70 -15.53 -8.80
C HIS A 137 -13.54 -14.42 -8.17
N GLY A 138 -13.11 -13.15 -8.28
CA GLY A 138 -13.81 -12.00 -7.72
C GLY A 138 -13.55 -11.76 -6.23
N SER A 139 -12.76 -12.61 -5.56
CA SER A 139 -12.41 -12.42 -4.16
C SER A 139 -11.50 -11.24 -3.96
N GLN A 140 -11.83 -10.38 -2.98
CA GLN A 140 -11.09 -9.16 -2.69
C GLN A 140 -9.93 -9.43 -1.72
N HIS A 141 -8.82 -8.72 -1.90
CA HIS A 141 -7.78 -8.60 -0.90
C HIS A 141 -7.30 -7.15 -0.79
N TRP A 142 -6.81 -6.79 0.40
CA TRP A 142 -6.45 -5.42 0.75
C TRP A 142 -5.01 -5.36 1.22
N VAL A 143 -4.25 -4.41 0.66
CA VAL A 143 -2.87 -4.12 1.04
C VAL A 143 -2.70 -2.65 1.37
N VAL A 144 -1.64 -2.31 2.08
CA VAL A 144 -1.25 -0.94 2.33
C VAL A 144 -0.06 -0.59 1.44
N VAL A 145 -0.22 0.40 0.57
CA VAL A 145 0.88 0.96 -0.20
C VAL A 145 1.65 1.92 0.69
N THR A 146 2.95 1.66 0.87
CA THR A 146 3.79 2.31 1.87
C THR A 146 4.89 3.19 1.29
N GLY A 147 5.15 3.09 -0.02
CA GLY A 147 6.21 3.86 -0.64
C GLY A 147 6.35 3.62 -2.13
N PHE A 148 7.33 4.30 -2.71
CA PHE A 148 7.76 4.16 -4.10
C PHE A 148 9.28 4.27 -4.18
N ASN A 149 9.93 3.40 -4.95
CA ASN A 149 11.40 3.32 -5.02
C ASN A 149 12.06 4.42 -5.87
N GLY A 150 11.26 5.28 -6.52
CA GLY A 150 11.74 6.29 -7.45
C GLY A 150 11.91 5.77 -8.87
N GLY A 151 11.96 6.69 -9.83
CA GLY A 151 12.18 6.34 -11.25
C GLY A 151 11.54 7.31 -12.23
N GLY A 152 11.79 7.10 -13.52
CA GLY A 152 11.24 7.93 -14.60
C GLY A 152 9.77 7.68 -14.91
N THR A 153 9.21 6.57 -14.42
CA THR A 153 7.80 6.18 -14.62
C THR A 153 7.27 5.51 -13.37
N LEU A 154 5.99 5.69 -13.10
CA LEU A 154 5.29 4.96 -12.04
C LEU A 154 4.95 3.56 -12.54
N THR A 155 5.64 2.56 -12.03
CA THR A 155 5.37 1.15 -12.34
C THR A 155 4.95 0.41 -11.08
N ALA A 156 4.17 -0.65 -11.23
CA ALA A 156 3.72 -1.45 -10.08
C ALA A 156 4.88 -2.07 -9.29
N GLU A 157 5.99 -2.37 -9.94
CA GLU A 157 7.22 -2.89 -9.30
C GLU A 157 7.84 -1.87 -8.35
N GLY A 158 7.73 -0.58 -8.69
CA GLY A 158 8.29 0.51 -7.90
C GLY A 158 7.55 0.78 -6.59
N PHE A 159 6.27 0.44 -6.50
CA PHE A 159 5.49 0.66 -5.27
C PHE A 159 5.73 -0.45 -4.25
N THR A 160 6.13 -0.06 -3.04
CA THR A 160 6.25 -0.96 -1.89
C THR A 160 4.92 -1.13 -1.18
N ILE A 161 4.65 -2.33 -0.70
CA ILE A 161 3.40 -2.65 0.02
C ILE A 161 3.66 -3.42 1.32
N HIS A 162 2.73 -3.28 2.27
CA HIS A 162 2.52 -4.23 3.35
C HIS A 162 1.26 -5.04 3.06
N ASP A 163 1.44 -6.34 2.83
CA ASP A 163 0.35 -7.27 2.56
C ASP A 163 -0.02 -8.03 3.85
N PRO A 164 -1.23 -7.88 4.39
CA PRO A 164 -1.66 -8.63 5.56
C PRO A 164 -1.61 -10.16 5.36
N GLY A 165 -1.85 -10.64 4.13
CA GLY A 165 -1.89 -12.07 3.82
C GLY A 165 -0.54 -12.76 3.78
N THR A 166 0.58 -12.04 3.60
CA THR A 166 1.92 -12.64 3.50
C THR A 166 3.03 -11.63 3.67
N TYR A 167 4.22 -12.12 4.07
CA TYR A 167 5.46 -11.32 4.05
C TYR A 167 6.19 -11.36 2.70
N SER A 168 5.86 -12.33 1.82
CA SER A 168 6.57 -12.53 0.55
C SER A 168 6.18 -11.55 -0.55
N ARG A 169 5.00 -10.93 -0.47
CA ARG A 169 4.58 -9.88 -1.40
C ARG A 169 4.95 -8.52 -0.84
N THR A 170 5.99 -7.91 -1.39
CA THR A 170 6.56 -6.65 -0.90
C THR A 170 6.39 -5.49 -1.87
N ASN A 171 5.96 -5.76 -3.11
CA ASN A 171 5.67 -4.73 -4.10
C ASN A 171 4.32 -4.97 -4.79
N LEU A 172 3.81 -3.91 -5.42
CA LEU A 172 2.48 -3.92 -6.03
C LEU A 172 2.37 -4.89 -7.22
N ARG A 173 3.44 -5.12 -7.99
CA ARG A 173 3.42 -6.09 -9.09
C ARG A 173 3.19 -7.52 -8.58
N GLN A 174 3.85 -7.90 -7.51
CA GLN A 174 3.65 -9.22 -6.89
C GLN A 174 2.20 -9.38 -6.41
N PHE A 175 1.58 -8.30 -5.93
CA PHE A 175 0.17 -8.30 -5.55
C PHE A 175 -0.74 -8.45 -6.78
N GLN A 176 -0.50 -7.68 -7.85
CA GLN A 176 -1.26 -7.75 -9.10
C GLN A 176 -1.18 -9.12 -9.78
N ASN A 177 -0.07 -9.86 -9.64
CA ASN A 177 0.04 -11.21 -10.20
C ASN A 177 -0.97 -12.18 -9.59
N VAL A 178 -1.44 -11.96 -8.38
CA VAL A 178 -2.45 -12.79 -7.69
C VAL A 178 -3.85 -12.17 -7.74
N TYR A 179 -3.92 -10.84 -7.69
CA TYR A 179 -5.16 -10.05 -7.70
C TYR A 179 -5.11 -9.03 -8.85
N PRO A 180 -5.32 -9.46 -10.11
CA PRO A 180 -5.07 -8.61 -11.28
C PRO A 180 -6.09 -7.50 -11.49
N THR A 181 -7.28 -7.60 -10.90
CA THR A 181 -8.37 -6.66 -11.19
C THR A 181 -8.41 -5.56 -10.13
N PHE A 182 -8.17 -4.32 -10.56
CA PHE A 182 -8.35 -3.16 -9.69
C PHE A 182 -9.79 -3.10 -9.16
N TYR A 183 -9.95 -2.80 -7.87
CA TYR A 183 -11.26 -2.64 -7.25
C TYR A 183 -11.50 -1.21 -6.80
N LYS A 184 -10.73 -0.74 -5.85
CA LYS A 184 -10.72 0.65 -5.37
C LYS A 184 -9.54 0.88 -4.42
N PHE A 185 -9.25 2.13 -4.15
CA PHE A 185 -8.37 2.50 -3.04
C PHE A 185 -9.04 3.52 -2.13
N PHE A 186 -8.56 3.60 -0.89
CA PHE A 186 -8.98 4.58 0.09
C PHE A 186 -7.82 5.48 0.52
N THR A 187 -8.15 6.76 0.74
CA THR A 187 -7.26 7.79 1.30
C THR A 187 -7.97 8.51 2.44
N TYR A 188 -7.22 9.28 3.24
CA TYR A 188 -7.74 10.09 4.34
C TYR A 188 -7.15 11.50 4.33
#